data_1d872a66ea8fa417be73ec9964781e27
#
_entry.id   1d872a66ea8fa417be73ec9964781e27
#
_cell.length_a   1.000
_cell.length_b   1.000
_cell.length_c   1.000
_cell.angle_alpha   90.00
_cell.angle_beta   90.00
_cell.angle_gamma   90.00
#
_symmetry.space_group_name_H-M   'P 1'
#
loop_
_entity.id
_entity.type
_entity.pdbx_description
1 polymer ?
#
loop_
_entity_poly.entity_id
_entity_poly.type
_entity_poly.pdbx_seq_one_letter_code
_entity_poly.pdbx_strand_id
1 'polypeptide(L)'
;ARAEMPDLDVSMRGAVSIARRVQDPLAELVKIDPKSIGVGMYQHDVDQKELARSLDGVVESVVNQVGVDANTASPALLTYVAGIGPKLAEKIVAHRNEHGPFANRAGLKKVAGLGPKAFEQAAGFLRIRDGDEPLDASAIHPESYAVARKLLKRTGLSMSAPAAERAAKIQALTTAQSLAKLAAELEAGEPTVADILQQIVRPGRDPRADLPAPVLRSDVLS
;
A
#
# COMPACT_ATOMS: atom_id res chain seq x y z
N ALA A 1 13.21 -16.45 0.43
CA ALA A 1 14.63 -16.17 0.16
C ALA A 1 15.23 -17.14 -0.87
N ARG A 2 15.13 -18.49 -0.66
CA ARG A 2 15.73 -19.47 -1.60
C ARG A 2 15.17 -19.36 -3.02
N ALA A 3 13.86 -19.16 -3.15
CA ALA A 3 13.20 -19.00 -4.46
C ALA A 3 13.58 -17.67 -5.16
N GLU A 4 13.88 -16.61 -4.39
CA GLU A 4 14.23 -15.30 -4.94
C GLU A 4 15.73 -15.14 -5.23
N MET A 5 16.55 -15.90 -4.54
CA MET A 5 18.03 -15.80 -4.60
C MET A 5 18.64 -17.21 -4.56
N PRO A 6 18.41 -18.05 -5.60
CA PRO A 6 18.86 -19.44 -5.60
C PRO A 6 20.38 -19.57 -5.55
N ASP A 7 21.11 -18.62 -6.14
CA ASP A 7 22.56 -18.66 -6.32
C ASP A 7 23.35 -18.13 -5.10
N LEU A 8 22.66 -17.53 -4.10
CA LEU A 8 23.29 -17.06 -2.89
C LEU A 8 23.28 -18.13 -1.79
N ASP A 9 24.32 -18.15 -0.97
CA ASP A 9 24.33 -18.97 0.25
C ASP A 9 23.32 -18.48 1.30
N VAL A 10 23.09 -19.27 2.34
CA VAL A 10 22.08 -18.99 3.38
C VAL A 10 22.40 -17.70 4.14
N SER A 11 23.66 -17.45 4.46
CA SER A 11 24.09 -16.26 5.23
C SER A 11 23.89 -15.01 4.41
N MET A 12 24.25 -15.03 3.13
CA MET A 12 24.06 -13.91 2.21
C MET A 12 22.57 -13.61 1.97
N ARG A 13 21.73 -14.65 1.83
CA ARG A 13 20.28 -14.46 1.74
C ARG A 13 19.70 -13.79 2.98
N GLY A 14 20.20 -14.17 4.17
CA GLY A 14 19.84 -13.53 5.43
C GLY A 14 20.24 -12.05 5.48
N ALA A 15 21.47 -11.74 5.10
CA ALA A 15 21.98 -10.36 5.05
C ALA A 15 21.16 -9.48 4.08
N VAL A 16 20.85 -9.98 2.88
CA VAL A 16 20.01 -9.27 1.90
C VAL A 16 18.61 -9.04 2.45
N SER A 17 17.99 -10.04 3.10
CA SER A 17 16.67 -9.88 3.70
C SER A 17 16.65 -8.81 4.80
N ILE A 18 17.69 -8.78 5.66
CA ILE A 18 17.83 -7.75 6.70
C ILE A 18 18.00 -6.36 6.08
N ALA A 19 18.84 -6.22 5.06
CA ALA A 19 19.03 -4.95 4.36
C ALA A 19 17.73 -4.46 3.69
N ARG A 20 16.98 -5.36 3.05
CA ARG A 20 15.69 -5.03 2.42
C ARG A 20 14.63 -4.56 3.42
N ARG A 21 14.68 -5.00 4.70
CA ARG A 21 13.77 -4.50 5.74
C ARG A 21 13.94 -3.00 6.02
N VAL A 22 15.12 -2.45 5.75
CA VAL A 22 15.36 -1.01 5.88
C VAL A 22 14.68 -0.24 4.74
N GLN A 23 14.64 -0.84 3.54
CA GLN A 23 14.03 -0.21 2.36
C GLN A 23 12.50 -0.37 2.37
N ASP A 24 12.01 -1.58 2.57
CA ASP A 24 10.59 -1.92 2.63
C ASP A 24 10.38 -3.04 3.68
N PRO A 25 10.09 -2.65 4.95
CA PRO A 25 9.85 -3.62 6.02
C PRO A 25 8.72 -4.60 5.68
N LEU A 26 7.64 -4.11 5.07
CA LEU A 26 6.45 -4.92 4.80
C LEU A 26 6.75 -6.05 3.80
N ALA A 27 7.53 -5.76 2.75
CA ALA A 27 7.92 -6.72 1.73
C ALA A 27 8.69 -7.94 2.26
N GLU A 28 9.41 -7.75 3.37
CA GLU A 28 10.18 -8.83 4.01
C GLU A 28 9.45 -9.46 5.20
N LEU A 29 8.74 -8.67 6.01
CA LEU A 29 8.04 -9.17 7.19
C LEU A 29 6.89 -10.12 6.84
N VAL A 30 6.20 -9.91 5.74
CA VAL A 30 5.13 -10.83 5.27
C VAL A 30 5.64 -12.24 4.93
N LYS A 31 6.94 -12.43 4.79
CA LYS A 31 7.58 -13.74 4.55
C LYS A 31 7.81 -14.55 5.82
N ILE A 32 7.58 -13.95 6.99
CA ILE A 32 7.79 -14.56 8.31
C ILE A 32 6.41 -14.93 8.86
N ASP A 33 6.26 -16.19 9.28
CA ASP A 33 5.04 -16.61 9.99
C ASP A 33 4.86 -15.75 11.25
N PRO A 34 3.75 -15.00 11.41
CA PRO A 34 3.50 -14.15 12.58
C PRO A 34 3.63 -14.89 13.91
N LYS A 35 3.32 -16.16 13.96
CA LYS A 35 3.48 -16.99 15.17
C LYS A 35 4.95 -17.14 15.60
N SER A 36 5.87 -17.08 14.64
CA SER A 36 7.32 -17.14 14.92
C SER A 36 7.87 -15.87 15.57
N ILE A 37 7.16 -14.75 15.43
CA ILE A 37 7.52 -13.47 16.06
C ILE A 37 6.98 -13.44 17.50
N GLY A 38 5.89 -14.15 17.77
CA GLY A 38 5.14 -14.12 19.01
C GLY A 38 4.02 -13.08 18.99
N VAL A 39 2.78 -13.56 19.15
CA VAL A 39 1.57 -12.71 19.09
C VAL A 39 0.87 -12.59 20.44
N GLY A 40 1.27 -13.42 21.43
CA GLY A 40 0.69 -13.36 22.76
C GLY A 40 1.20 -14.48 23.68
N MET A 41 1.09 -14.26 24.99
CA MET A 41 1.55 -15.21 26.01
C MET A 41 0.86 -16.58 25.87
N TYR A 42 -0.43 -16.59 25.55
CA TYR A 42 -1.24 -17.81 25.46
C TYR A 42 -1.43 -18.30 24.02
N GLN A 43 -0.54 -17.92 23.09
CA GLN A 43 -0.68 -18.32 21.68
C GLN A 43 -0.67 -19.85 21.49
N HIS A 44 -0.09 -20.62 22.40
CA HIS A 44 -0.03 -22.07 22.34
C HIS A 44 -1.28 -22.77 22.92
N ASP A 45 -2.11 -22.05 23.67
CA ASP A 45 -3.28 -22.57 24.35
C ASP A 45 -4.57 -22.47 23.50
N VAL A 46 -4.49 -21.84 22.34
CA VAL A 46 -5.60 -21.67 21.40
C VAL A 46 -5.48 -22.63 20.21
N ASP A 47 -6.58 -22.84 19.46
CA ASP A 47 -6.54 -23.62 18.22
C ASP A 47 -5.56 -23.00 17.21
N GLN A 48 -4.53 -23.78 16.84
CA GLN A 48 -3.42 -23.28 16.01
C GLN A 48 -3.84 -23.00 14.55
N LYS A 49 -4.89 -23.68 14.05
CA LYS A 49 -5.38 -23.45 12.68
C LYS A 49 -6.21 -22.18 12.63
N GLU A 50 -7.02 -21.95 13.65
CA GLU A 50 -7.84 -20.74 13.76
C GLU A 50 -6.97 -19.51 14.00
N LEU A 51 -5.94 -19.63 14.87
CA LEU A 51 -4.95 -18.58 15.08
C LEU A 51 -4.25 -18.21 13.78
N ALA A 52 -3.76 -19.21 13.03
CA ALA A 52 -3.09 -18.96 11.74
C ALA A 52 -4.03 -18.21 10.76
N ARG A 53 -5.28 -18.64 10.63
CA ARG A 53 -6.26 -18.01 9.75
C ARG A 53 -6.55 -16.56 10.16
N SER A 54 -6.69 -16.32 11.46
CA SER A 54 -6.94 -14.97 11.99
C SER A 54 -5.74 -14.05 11.74
N LEU A 55 -4.53 -14.54 11.93
CA LEU A 55 -3.29 -13.78 11.67
C LEU A 55 -3.11 -13.48 10.19
N ASP A 56 -3.38 -14.44 9.30
CA ASP A 56 -3.35 -14.21 7.86
C ASP A 56 -4.33 -13.10 7.45
N GLY A 57 -5.55 -13.11 8.00
CA GLY A 57 -6.54 -12.07 7.76
C GLY A 57 -6.09 -10.68 8.26
N VAL A 58 -5.38 -10.61 9.39
CA VAL A 58 -4.79 -9.36 9.89
C VAL A 58 -3.69 -8.87 8.94
N VAL A 59 -2.79 -9.74 8.51
CA VAL A 59 -1.72 -9.40 7.57
C VAL A 59 -2.30 -8.88 6.26
N GLU A 60 -3.29 -9.58 5.69
CA GLU A 60 -3.98 -9.15 4.48
C GLU A 60 -4.61 -7.76 4.64
N SER A 61 -5.31 -7.53 5.74
CA SER A 61 -5.95 -6.24 6.05
C SER A 61 -4.91 -5.12 6.12
N VAL A 62 -3.82 -5.33 6.85
CA VAL A 62 -2.74 -4.32 7.00
C VAL A 62 -2.07 -4.04 5.66
N VAL A 63 -1.73 -5.07 4.88
CA VAL A 63 -1.11 -4.92 3.56
C VAL A 63 -1.99 -4.08 2.63
N ASN A 64 -3.30 -4.37 2.59
CA ASN A 64 -4.24 -3.62 1.76
C ASN A 64 -4.45 -2.17 2.25
N GLN A 65 -4.43 -1.93 3.56
CA GLN A 65 -4.50 -0.56 4.11
C GLN A 65 -3.27 0.29 3.77
N VAL A 66 -2.07 -0.27 3.92
CA VAL A 66 -0.81 0.42 3.57
C VAL A 66 -0.70 0.61 2.06
N GLY A 67 -1.15 -0.38 1.31
CA GLY A 67 -0.95 -0.46 -0.13
C GLY A 67 0.45 -0.96 -0.50
N VAL A 68 0.52 -1.55 -1.68
CA VAL A 68 1.71 -2.26 -2.17
C VAL A 68 2.26 -1.57 -3.41
N ASP A 69 3.52 -1.19 -3.40
CA ASP A 69 4.18 -0.65 -4.58
C ASP A 69 4.47 -1.78 -5.58
N ALA A 70 3.82 -1.72 -6.76
CA ALA A 70 3.96 -2.76 -7.78
C ALA A 70 5.37 -2.83 -8.37
N ASN A 71 6.14 -1.75 -8.29
CA ASN A 71 7.50 -1.68 -8.82
C ASN A 71 8.55 -2.27 -7.89
N THR A 72 8.29 -2.33 -6.59
CA THR A 72 9.27 -2.82 -5.60
C THR A 72 8.85 -4.11 -4.91
N ALA A 73 7.55 -4.42 -4.87
CA ALA A 73 7.02 -5.56 -4.14
C ALA A 73 7.57 -6.90 -4.61
N SER A 74 7.75 -7.82 -3.66
CA SER A 74 8.03 -9.22 -3.94
C SER A 74 6.76 -9.98 -4.33
N PRO A 75 6.86 -11.15 -4.99
CA PRO A 75 5.69 -11.99 -5.24
C PRO A 75 4.93 -12.32 -3.96
N ALA A 76 5.65 -12.60 -2.87
CA ALA A 76 5.05 -12.90 -1.57
C ALA A 76 4.18 -11.75 -1.03
N LEU A 77 4.63 -10.49 -1.17
CA LEU A 77 3.84 -9.34 -0.76
C LEU A 77 2.62 -9.13 -1.67
N LEU A 78 2.79 -9.29 -2.97
CA LEU A 78 1.71 -9.12 -3.95
C LEU A 78 0.56 -10.12 -3.74
N THR A 79 0.82 -11.32 -3.20
CA THR A 79 -0.24 -12.31 -2.94
C THR A 79 -1.25 -11.88 -1.88
N TYR A 80 -0.90 -10.92 -1.03
CA TYR A 80 -1.82 -10.33 -0.05
C TYR A 80 -2.71 -9.24 -0.62
N VAL A 81 -2.45 -8.81 -1.86
CA VAL A 81 -3.30 -7.82 -2.52
C VAL A 81 -4.58 -8.48 -3.04
N ALA A 82 -5.73 -7.91 -2.70
CA ALA A 82 -7.02 -8.40 -3.16
C ALA A 82 -7.06 -8.58 -4.69
N GLY A 83 -7.50 -9.73 -5.15
CA GLY A 83 -7.56 -10.07 -6.58
C GLY A 83 -6.25 -10.58 -7.20
N ILE A 84 -5.15 -10.66 -6.43
CA ILE A 84 -3.84 -11.16 -6.91
C ILE A 84 -3.49 -12.48 -6.24
N GLY A 85 -3.61 -13.58 -6.99
CA GLY A 85 -3.14 -14.88 -6.54
C GLY A 85 -1.64 -15.10 -6.83
N PRO A 86 -1.02 -16.17 -6.28
CA PRO A 86 0.41 -16.44 -6.40
C PRO A 86 0.95 -16.41 -7.84
N LYS A 87 0.25 -17.09 -8.77
CA LYS A 87 0.65 -17.12 -10.18
C LYS A 87 0.63 -15.73 -10.84
N LEU A 88 -0.32 -14.88 -10.45
CA LEU A 88 -0.42 -13.54 -10.99
C LEU A 88 0.64 -12.62 -10.39
N ALA A 89 0.94 -12.77 -9.11
CA ALA A 89 2.02 -12.07 -8.43
C ALA A 89 3.38 -12.33 -9.11
N GLU A 90 3.68 -13.58 -9.42
CA GLU A 90 4.89 -13.96 -10.17
C GLU A 90 4.94 -13.32 -11.57
N LYS A 91 3.81 -13.30 -12.29
CA LYS A 91 3.71 -12.66 -13.61
C LYS A 91 3.90 -11.15 -13.57
N ILE A 92 3.38 -10.46 -12.53
CA ILE A 92 3.60 -9.02 -12.35
C ILE A 92 5.09 -8.75 -12.19
N VAL A 93 5.76 -9.52 -11.34
CA VAL A 93 7.21 -9.36 -11.10
C VAL A 93 8.01 -9.72 -12.36
N ALA A 94 7.68 -10.80 -13.06
CA ALA A 94 8.33 -11.18 -14.30
C ALA A 94 8.18 -10.07 -15.36
N HIS A 95 6.96 -9.56 -15.54
CA HIS A 95 6.69 -8.49 -16.50
C HIS A 95 7.53 -7.23 -16.24
N ARG A 96 7.61 -6.77 -15.00
CA ARG A 96 8.43 -5.59 -14.68
C ARG A 96 9.93 -5.83 -14.83
N ASN A 97 10.40 -7.06 -14.58
CA ASN A 97 11.80 -7.42 -14.76
C ASN A 97 12.19 -7.45 -16.25
N GLU A 98 11.26 -7.84 -17.13
CA GLU A 98 11.47 -7.93 -18.55
C GLU A 98 11.27 -6.58 -19.29
N HIS A 99 10.25 -5.81 -18.88
CA HIS A 99 9.83 -4.59 -19.59
C HIS A 99 10.15 -3.29 -18.85
N GLY A 100 10.75 -3.38 -17.66
CA GLY A 100 11.00 -2.24 -16.81
C GLY A 100 9.83 -1.91 -15.86
N PRO A 101 10.00 -0.91 -15.00
CA PRO A 101 8.98 -0.50 -14.03
C PRO A 101 7.71 0.00 -14.71
N PHE A 102 6.58 -0.21 -14.05
CA PHE A 102 5.30 0.34 -14.49
C PHE A 102 5.29 1.85 -14.32
N ALA A 103 5.00 2.59 -15.40
CA ALA A 103 4.88 4.04 -15.37
C ALA A 103 3.57 4.51 -14.70
N ASN A 104 2.53 3.69 -14.71
CA ASN A 104 1.24 3.97 -14.11
C ASN A 104 0.46 2.67 -13.87
N ARG A 105 -0.65 2.75 -13.08
CA ARG A 105 -1.53 1.61 -12.82
C ARG A 105 -2.14 1.01 -14.08
N ALA A 106 -2.42 1.82 -15.11
CA ALA A 106 -2.95 1.32 -16.37
C ALA A 106 -1.99 0.35 -17.07
N GLY A 107 -0.68 0.53 -16.88
CA GLY A 107 0.36 -0.37 -17.36
C GLY A 107 0.24 -1.81 -16.84
N LEU A 108 -0.31 -2.00 -15.65
CA LEU A 108 -0.56 -3.33 -15.09
C LEU A 108 -1.51 -4.18 -15.94
N LYS A 109 -2.42 -3.57 -16.69
CA LYS A 109 -3.33 -4.28 -17.63
C LYS A 109 -2.60 -5.04 -18.74
N LYS A 110 -1.31 -4.74 -18.96
CA LYS A 110 -0.46 -5.45 -19.94
C LYS A 110 0.04 -6.78 -19.40
N VAL A 111 -0.07 -7.03 -18.09
CA VAL A 111 0.37 -8.28 -17.47
C VAL A 111 -0.57 -9.41 -17.87
N ALA A 112 -0.02 -10.48 -18.45
CA ALA A 112 -0.80 -11.64 -18.87
C ALA A 112 -1.49 -12.32 -17.67
N GLY A 113 -2.83 -12.33 -17.70
CA GLY A 113 -3.66 -12.91 -16.64
C GLY A 113 -4.24 -11.88 -15.65
N LEU A 114 -3.83 -10.62 -15.72
CA LEU A 114 -4.50 -9.53 -14.99
C LEU A 114 -5.68 -9.03 -15.83
N GLY A 115 -6.80 -9.75 -15.75
CA GLY A 115 -8.02 -9.36 -16.44
C GLY A 115 -8.69 -8.12 -15.81
N PRO A 116 -9.72 -7.55 -16.48
CA PRO A 116 -10.40 -6.33 -16.01
C PRO A 116 -10.91 -6.45 -14.57
N LYS A 117 -11.53 -7.56 -14.21
CA LYS A 117 -12.07 -7.80 -12.86
C LYS A 117 -10.98 -7.86 -11.79
N ALA A 118 -9.88 -8.56 -12.06
CA ALA A 118 -8.74 -8.63 -11.13
C ALA A 118 -8.05 -7.27 -11.00
N PHE A 119 -7.93 -6.52 -12.09
CA PHE A 119 -7.40 -5.16 -12.06
C PHE A 119 -8.28 -4.23 -11.21
N GLU A 120 -9.59 -4.26 -11.40
CA GLU A 120 -10.55 -3.46 -10.63
C GLU A 120 -10.43 -3.75 -9.12
N GLN A 121 -10.35 -5.03 -8.74
CA GLN A 121 -10.17 -5.42 -7.33
C GLN A 121 -8.83 -4.97 -6.74
N ALA A 122 -7.76 -5.07 -7.52
CA ALA A 122 -6.40 -4.80 -7.02
C ALA A 122 -5.99 -3.32 -7.11
N ALA A 123 -6.56 -2.54 -8.03
CA ALA A 123 -6.08 -1.20 -8.37
C ALA A 123 -6.07 -0.23 -7.20
N GLY A 124 -7.05 -0.32 -6.28
CA GLY A 124 -7.11 0.50 -5.07
C GLY A 124 -6.00 0.20 -4.05
N PHE A 125 -5.37 -0.97 -4.11
CA PHE A 125 -4.34 -1.41 -3.18
C PHE A 125 -2.92 -1.39 -3.75
N LEU A 126 -2.79 -1.37 -5.08
CA LEU A 126 -1.51 -1.21 -5.74
C LEU A 126 -1.11 0.27 -5.84
N ARG A 127 0.16 0.56 -5.67
CA ARG A 127 0.74 1.90 -5.79
C ARG A 127 1.80 1.91 -6.88
N ILE A 128 1.92 3.07 -7.55
CA ILE A 128 3.06 3.41 -8.40
C ILE A 128 3.55 4.77 -7.90
N ARG A 129 4.63 4.79 -7.14
CA ARG A 129 5.09 6.02 -6.45
C ARG A 129 5.81 6.98 -7.37
N ASP A 130 6.64 6.46 -8.26
CA ASP A 130 7.50 7.25 -9.16
C ASP A 130 7.00 7.20 -10.60
N GLY A 131 5.67 7.14 -10.76
CA GLY A 131 5.02 7.07 -12.06
C GLY A 131 4.63 8.43 -12.64
N ASP A 132 4.10 8.40 -13.84
CA ASP A 132 3.63 9.58 -14.57
C ASP A 132 2.23 10.07 -14.14
N GLU A 133 1.47 9.25 -13.40
CA GLU A 133 0.17 9.61 -12.81
C GLU A 133 0.30 9.77 -11.27
N PRO A 134 0.30 11.00 -10.76
CA PRO A 134 0.50 11.23 -9.31
C PRO A 134 -0.57 10.61 -8.41
N LEU A 135 -1.79 10.40 -8.91
CA LEU A 135 -2.86 9.74 -8.16
C LEU A 135 -2.57 8.26 -7.91
N ASP A 136 -1.72 7.64 -8.73
CA ASP A 136 -1.33 6.24 -8.58
C ASP A 136 -0.49 5.97 -7.32
N ALA A 137 0.10 7.00 -6.72
CA ALA A 137 0.77 6.90 -5.43
C ALA A 137 -0.18 6.85 -4.23
N SER A 138 -1.47 7.16 -4.43
CA SER A 138 -2.50 7.22 -3.37
C SER A 138 -3.36 5.96 -3.30
N ALA A 139 -4.25 5.85 -2.31
CA ALA A 139 -5.26 4.79 -2.24
C ALA A 139 -6.52 5.11 -3.07
N ILE A 140 -6.58 6.24 -3.75
CA ILE A 140 -7.72 6.60 -4.60
C ILE A 140 -7.85 5.58 -5.73
N HIS A 141 -9.03 4.99 -5.87
CA HIS A 141 -9.31 4.06 -6.95
C HIS A 141 -9.36 4.78 -8.31
N PRO A 142 -8.87 4.18 -9.42
CA PRO A 142 -8.90 4.82 -10.74
C PRO A 142 -10.26 5.33 -11.20
N GLU A 143 -11.35 4.68 -10.81
CA GLU A 143 -12.72 5.13 -11.10
C GLU A 143 -13.03 6.50 -10.49
N SER A 144 -12.39 6.83 -9.38
CA SER A 144 -12.60 8.09 -8.66
C SER A 144 -11.64 9.21 -9.11
N TYR A 145 -10.75 8.96 -10.08
CA TYR A 145 -9.78 9.98 -10.53
C TYR A 145 -10.42 11.23 -11.10
N ALA A 146 -11.55 11.10 -11.77
CA ALA A 146 -12.28 12.26 -12.28
C ALA A 146 -12.69 13.21 -11.14
N VAL A 147 -13.21 12.66 -10.05
CA VAL A 147 -13.60 13.40 -8.84
C VAL A 147 -12.38 14.00 -8.14
N ALA A 148 -11.32 13.21 -7.97
CA ALA A 148 -10.08 13.66 -7.36
C ALA A 148 -9.44 14.83 -8.14
N ARG A 149 -9.40 14.76 -9.47
CA ARG A 149 -8.89 15.84 -10.31
C ARG A 149 -9.74 17.13 -10.24
N LYS A 150 -11.07 17.00 -10.16
CA LYS A 150 -11.95 18.14 -9.92
C LYS A 150 -11.64 18.82 -8.58
N LEU A 151 -11.42 18.04 -7.51
CA LEU A 151 -11.03 18.54 -6.18
C LEU A 151 -9.67 19.22 -6.19
N LEU A 152 -8.66 18.59 -6.79
CA LEU A 152 -7.32 19.17 -6.91
C LEU A 152 -7.35 20.50 -7.68
N LYS A 153 -8.07 20.54 -8.80
CA LYS A 153 -8.25 21.78 -9.59
C LYS A 153 -8.94 22.87 -8.79
N ARG A 154 -10.00 22.54 -8.05
CA ARG A 154 -10.76 23.48 -7.22
C ARG A 154 -9.92 24.08 -6.11
N THR A 155 -9.07 23.30 -5.48
CA THR A 155 -8.19 23.73 -4.39
C THR A 155 -6.88 24.36 -4.88
N GLY A 156 -6.58 24.25 -6.17
CA GLY A 156 -5.29 24.64 -6.73
C GLY A 156 -4.14 23.78 -6.16
N LEU A 157 -4.43 22.53 -5.77
CA LEU A 157 -3.45 21.59 -5.23
C LEU A 157 -2.89 20.67 -6.30
N SER A 158 -1.65 20.24 -6.09
CA SER A 158 -1.05 19.08 -6.73
C SER A 158 -0.81 17.98 -5.69
N MET A 159 -0.82 16.72 -6.11
CA MET A 159 -0.41 15.60 -5.25
C MET A 159 1.06 15.68 -4.80
N SER A 160 1.90 16.41 -5.55
CA SER A 160 3.30 16.70 -5.21
C SER A 160 3.47 17.87 -4.23
N ALA A 161 2.42 18.62 -3.92
CA ALA A 161 2.47 19.72 -2.95
C ALA A 161 2.85 19.20 -1.54
N PRO A 162 3.51 20.02 -0.70
CA PRO A 162 3.82 19.65 0.67
C PRO A 162 2.57 19.22 1.47
N ALA A 163 2.72 18.21 2.33
CA ALA A 163 1.60 17.66 3.11
C ALA A 163 0.88 18.72 3.96
N ALA A 164 1.64 19.65 4.54
CA ALA A 164 1.09 20.77 5.33
C ALA A 164 0.20 21.70 4.47
N GLU A 165 0.60 22.00 3.25
CA GLU A 165 -0.19 22.82 2.32
C GLU A 165 -1.46 22.09 1.91
N ARG A 166 -1.36 20.80 1.59
CA ARG A 166 -2.54 19.98 1.26
C ARG A 166 -3.53 19.95 2.40
N ALA A 167 -3.05 19.71 3.65
CA ALA A 167 -3.88 19.70 4.84
C ALA A 167 -4.59 21.05 5.06
N ALA A 168 -3.87 22.15 4.99
CA ALA A 168 -4.43 23.49 5.20
C ALA A 168 -5.51 23.84 4.17
N LYS A 169 -5.28 23.60 2.88
CA LYS A 169 -6.25 23.89 1.82
C LYS A 169 -7.48 22.99 1.89
N ILE A 170 -7.32 21.71 2.20
CA ILE A 170 -8.45 20.80 2.38
C ILE A 170 -9.27 21.20 3.62
N GLN A 171 -8.62 21.55 4.71
CA GLN A 171 -9.31 22.07 5.91
C GLN A 171 -10.09 23.34 5.61
N ALA A 172 -9.51 24.29 4.91
CA ALA A 172 -10.21 25.51 4.46
C ALA A 172 -11.44 25.19 3.60
N LEU A 173 -11.33 24.25 2.67
CA LEU A 173 -12.46 23.82 1.83
C LEU A 173 -13.58 23.20 2.65
N THR A 174 -13.26 22.28 3.57
CA THR A 174 -14.25 21.59 4.43
C THR A 174 -14.86 22.50 5.50
N THR A 175 -14.18 23.57 5.87
CA THR A 175 -14.74 24.62 6.75
C THR A 175 -15.70 25.53 6.00
N ALA A 176 -15.38 25.86 4.76
CA ALA A 176 -16.20 26.77 3.93
C ALA A 176 -17.45 26.07 3.36
N GLN A 177 -17.44 24.76 3.21
CA GLN A 177 -18.50 24.01 2.57
C GLN A 177 -18.70 22.64 3.21
N SER A 178 -19.98 22.25 3.44
CA SER A 178 -20.28 20.92 3.98
C SER A 178 -19.94 19.81 2.98
N LEU A 179 -19.60 18.63 3.51
CA LEU A 179 -19.29 17.45 2.69
C LEU A 179 -20.44 17.07 1.75
N ALA A 180 -21.69 17.14 2.23
CA ALA A 180 -22.88 16.87 1.42
C ALA A 180 -23.01 17.78 0.20
N LYS A 181 -22.76 19.09 0.38
CA LYS A 181 -22.79 20.06 -0.71
C LYS A 181 -21.66 19.80 -1.72
N LEU A 182 -20.47 19.49 -1.20
CA LEU A 182 -19.31 19.17 -2.03
C LEU A 182 -19.55 17.88 -2.86
N ALA A 183 -20.14 16.86 -2.25
CA ALA A 183 -20.51 15.61 -2.89
C ALA A 183 -21.53 15.81 -4.01
N ALA A 184 -22.58 16.61 -3.75
CA ALA A 184 -23.58 16.95 -4.75
C ALA A 184 -22.98 17.70 -5.96
N GLU A 185 -22.11 18.69 -5.74
CA GLU A 185 -21.43 19.43 -6.80
C GLU A 185 -20.46 18.57 -7.63
N LEU A 186 -19.88 17.55 -7.02
CA LEU A 186 -18.94 16.62 -7.67
C LEU A 186 -19.65 15.42 -8.31
N GLU A 187 -20.95 15.29 -8.13
CA GLU A 187 -21.76 14.15 -8.59
C GLU A 187 -21.21 12.82 -8.05
N ALA A 188 -20.80 12.81 -6.78
CA ALA A 188 -20.19 11.66 -6.11
C ALA A 188 -20.84 11.42 -4.74
N GLY A 189 -20.71 10.20 -4.22
CA GLY A 189 -21.15 9.87 -2.86
C GLY A 189 -20.31 10.59 -1.79
N GLU A 190 -20.94 11.00 -0.68
CA GLU A 190 -20.22 11.61 0.45
C GLU A 190 -19.06 10.76 0.98
N PRO A 191 -19.20 9.42 1.17
CA PRO A 191 -18.08 8.58 1.58
C PRO A 191 -16.90 8.63 0.62
N THR A 192 -17.18 8.60 -0.70
CA THR A 192 -16.14 8.68 -1.73
C THR A 192 -15.39 10.01 -1.68
N VAL A 193 -16.11 11.12 -1.52
CA VAL A 193 -15.49 12.44 -1.40
C VAL A 193 -14.66 12.55 -0.14
N ALA A 194 -15.16 12.03 1.00
CA ALA A 194 -14.41 12.00 2.26
C ALA A 194 -13.11 11.22 2.14
N ASP A 195 -13.15 10.03 1.54
CA ASP A 195 -11.96 9.21 1.27
C ASP A 195 -10.95 9.93 0.38
N ILE A 196 -11.41 10.54 -0.72
CA ILE A 196 -10.52 11.28 -1.62
C ILE A 196 -9.85 12.44 -0.89
N LEU A 197 -10.59 13.22 -0.09
CA LEU A 197 -10.05 14.33 0.70
C LEU A 197 -8.97 13.83 1.67
N GLN A 198 -9.22 12.71 2.37
CA GLN A 198 -8.26 12.09 3.27
C GLN A 198 -7.00 11.64 2.51
N GLN A 199 -7.15 11.03 1.34
CA GLN A 199 -6.04 10.56 0.51
C GLN A 199 -5.25 11.72 -0.12
N ILE A 200 -5.87 12.84 -0.42
CA ILE A 200 -5.14 14.05 -0.86
C ILE A 200 -4.25 14.59 0.26
N VAL A 201 -4.75 14.60 1.50
CA VAL A 201 -3.97 15.05 2.66
C VAL A 201 -2.82 14.10 2.97
N ARG A 202 -3.13 12.80 3.04
CA ARG A 202 -2.16 11.74 3.40
C ARG A 202 -2.24 10.60 2.38
N PRO A 203 -1.55 10.67 1.25
CA PRO A 203 -1.52 9.59 0.28
C PRO A 203 -0.76 8.40 0.86
N GLY A 204 -1.46 7.30 1.03
CA GLY A 204 -0.95 6.09 1.65
C GLY A 204 -0.86 6.20 3.18
N ARG A 205 -1.64 5.42 3.89
CA ARG A 205 -1.59 5.36 5.36
C ARG A 205 -0.44 4.45 5.80
N ASP A 206 0.58 5.01 6.42
CA ASP A 206 1.52 4.22 7.21
C ASP A 206 0.93 4.05 8.61
N PRO A 207 0.48 2.84 9.02
CA PRO A 207 -0.09 2.63 10.34
C PRO A 207 0.90 2.93 11.47
N ARG A 208 2.21 2.98 11.17
CA ARG A 208 3.24 3.36 12.14
C ARG A 208 3.23 4.85 12.46
N ALA A 209 2.67 5.69 11.59
CA ALA A 209 2.55 7.13 11.85
C ALA A 209 1.63 7.45 13.04
N ASP A 210 0.75 6.53 13.40
CA ASP A 210 -0.17 6.65 14.53
C ASP A 210 0.41 6.05 15.83
N LEU A 211 1.60 5.41 15.77
CA LEU A 211 2.28 4.84 16.92
C LEU A 211 3.23 5.88 17.55
N PRO A 212 3.37 5.90 18.88
CA PRO A 212 4.39 6.74 19.52
C PRO A 212 5.78 6.32 19.04
N ALA A 213 6.61 7.30 18.73
CA ALA A 213 8.01 7.02 18.37
C ALA A 213 8.68 6.24 19.50
N PRO A 214 9.47 5.19 19.19
CA PRO A 214 10.18 4.44 20.21
C PRO A 214 11.16 5.38 20.93
N VAL A 215 11.06 5.39 22.27
CA VAL A 215 12.02 6.13 23.09
C VAL A 215 13.32 5.31 23.13
N LEU A 216 14.32 5.74 22.36
CA LEU A 216 15.64 5.13 22.39
C LEU A 216 16.37 5.58 23.66
N ARG A 217 16.95 4.65 24.36
CA ARG A 217 17.81 4.94 25.51
C ARG A 217 19.13 5.51 25.00
N SER A 218 19.43 6.75 25.35
CA SER A 218 20.67 7.44 24.96
C SER A 218 21.95 6.80 25.54
N ASP A 219 21.80 6.06 26.65
CA ASP A 219 22.89 5.34 27.33
C ASP A 219 23.33 4.05 26.61
N VAL A 220 22.59 3.60 25.62
CA VAL A 220 22.93 2.40 24.82
C VAL A 220 23.65 2.76 23.49
N LEU A 221 23.71 4.05 23.16
CA LEU A 221 24.31 4.55 21.91
C LEU A 221 25.70 5.16 22.08
N SER A 222 26.31 4.98 23.27
CA SER A 222 27.69 5.40 23.58
C SER A 222 28.70 4.26 23.43
#